data_7412bd844670ed64633059d0ccc806c9
#
_entry.id   7412bd844670ed64633059d0ccc806c9
#
_cell.length_a   1.000
_cell.length_b   1.000
_cell.length_c   1.000
_cell.angle_alpha   90.00
_cell.angle_beta   90.00
_cell.angle_gamma   90.00
#
_symmetry.space_group_name_H-M   'P 1'
#
loop_
_entity.id
_entity.type
_entity.pdbx_description
1 polymer ?
#
loop_
_entity_poly.entity_id
_entity_poly.type
_entity_poly.pdbx_seq_one_letter_code
_entity_poly.pdbx_strand_id
1 'polypeptide(L)'
;ARAAADSDLILIEGVMGLFDGQPSAADIAERFGIPVMALIDAGAMAQTFGAVAHGLATYRPGLPFAGVLANRVGSERHAAMARDSLPAGMGWFGALPRNPDAVLPERHLGLLQAAEIDDIETRLDSLADALAASAVVDLPEPVEFDDVPPPSIAPLLAGRRVAIARDAAYGFIYPANLETLRSLGAELRFFSPVAGDALPECDAVWLPGGYPELHAAALSANQALWAALRAHVAAGKPLLAECGGMMSLFEKVTDKAGETHAFAGLLPGISVMQKRLAALGMQFADLPEGRLQGHTFHYSKSETRLQPLVRAQTQDGREGEAIYRQERLTASYVHFYFASNPAATAALFG
;
A
#
# COMPACT_ATOMS: atom_id res chain seq x y z
N ALA A 1 3.49 4.90 18.70
CA ALA A 1 4.04 4.42 20.00
C ALA A 1 5.02 3.25 19.81
N ARG A 2 4.62 2.06 19.26
CA ARG A 2 5.56 0.92 19.13
C ARG A 2 6.84 1.25 18.34
N ALA A 3 6.71 1.82 17.16
CA ALA A 3 7.88 2.21 16.37
C ALA A 3 8.77 3.22 17.12
N ALA A 4 8.17 4.13 17.92
CA ALA A 4 8.92 5.10 18.70
C ALA A 4 9.71 4.47 19.86
N ALA A 5 9.30 3.30 20.37
CA ALA A 5 10.05 2.60 21.40
C ALA A 5 11.31 1.89 20.86
N ASP A 6 11.30 1.55 19.55
CA ASP A 6 12.33 0.70 18.94
C ASP A 6 13.18 1.45 17.89
N SER A 7 12.98 2.78 17.73
CA SER A 7 13.65 3.56 16.67
C SER A 7 14.10 4.93 17.16
N ASP A 8 15.30 5.35 16.77
CA ASP A 8 15.84 6.68 17.04
C ASP A 8 15.19 7.74 16.11
N LEU A 9 14.76 7.34 14.92
CA LEU A 9 14.11 8.19 13.93
C LEU A 9 13.01 7.43 13.19
N ILE A 10 11.85 8.06 13.04
CA ILE A 10 10.74 7.55 12.23
C ILE A 10 10.47 8.50 11.09
N LEU A 11 10.55 8.00 9.85
CA LEU A 11 10.12 8.72 8.65
C LEU A 11 8.74 8.24 8.24
N ILE A 12 7.81 9.18 8.08
CA ILE A 12 6.45 8.92 7.66
C ILE A 12 6.24 9.57 6.29
N GLU A 13 6.08 8.76 5.25
CA GLU A 13 5.80 9.26 3.90
C GLU A 13 4.32 9.60 3.74
N GLY A 14 4.02 10.80 3.23
CA GLY A 14 2.69 11.18 2.78
C GLY A 14 2.40 10.56 1.41
N VAL A 15 1.25 9.91 1.26
CA VAL A 15 0.88 9.17 0.03
C VAL A 15 0.56 10.09 -1.15
N MET A 16 0.08 11.30 -0.87
CA MET A 16 -0.32 12.31 -1.87
C MET A 16 0.26 13.67 -1.48
N GLY A 17 -0.14 14.74 -2.15
CA GLY A 17 0.20 16.09 -1.73
C GLY A 17 -0.20 16.35 -0.28
N LEU A 18 0.55 17.23 0.40
CA LEU A 18 0.44 17.46 1.85
C LEU A 18 -1.00 17.70 2.34
N PHE A 19 -1.81 18.37 1.54
CA PHE A 19 -3.19 18.73 1.88
C PHE A 19 -4.24 17.90 1.14
N ASP A 20 -3.81 16.92 0.34
CA ASP A 20 -4.71 16.10 -0.46
C ASP A 20 -5.23 14.89 0.34
N GLY A 21 -6.49 14.54 0.08
CA GLY A 21 -7.16 13.41 0.74
C GLY A 21 -7.85 13.77 2.05
N GLN A 22 -8.59 12.79 2.59
CA GLN A 22 -9.28 12.87 3.88
C GLN A 22 -9.17 11.53 4.61
N PRO A 23 -8.36 11.41 5.69
CA PRO A 23 -7.45 12.45 6.19
C PRO A 23 -6.28 12.71 5.23
N SER A 24 -5.79 13.95 5.20
CA SER A 24 -4.56 14.33 4.51
C SER A 24 -3.32 14.05 5.35
N ALA A 25 -2.12 14.12 4.75
CA ALA A 25 -0.87 14.05 5.50
C ALA A 25 -0.77 15.18 6.55
N ALA A 26 -1.29 16.37 6.24
CA ALA A 26 -1.36 17.49 7.18
C ALA A 26 -2.27 17.18 8.38
N ASP A 27 -3.41 16.53 8.19
CA ASP A 27 -4.31 16.13 9.29
C ASP A 27 -3.61 15.17 10.26
N ILE A 28 -2.81 14.26 9.73
CA ILE A 28 -2.02 13.30 10.54
C ILE A 28 -0.92 14.04 11.29
N ALA A 29 -0.20 14.93 10.61
CA ALA A 29 0.88 15.72 11.21
C ALA A 29 0.37 16.58 12.37
N GLU A 30 -0.75 17.31 12.17
CA GLU A 30 -1.37 18.12 13.21
C GLU A 30 -1.86 17.28 14.39
N ARG A 31 -2.55 16.17 14.10
CA ARG A 31 -3.12 15.30 15.14
C ARG A 31 -2.06 14.74 16.09
N PHE A 32 -0.89 14.43 15.60
CA PHE A 32 0.17 13.77 16.36
C PHE A 32 1.36 14.70 16.67
N GLY A 33 1.28 15.98 16.28
CA GLY A 33 2.37 16.94 16.47
C GLY A 33 3.64 16.60 15.66
N ILE A 34 3.52 15.86 14.55
CA ILE A 34 4.66 15.37 13.78
C ILE A 34 5.19 16.48 12.87
N PRO A 35 6.49 16.87 13.01
CA PRO A 35 7.08 17.89 12.16
C PRO A 35 7.10 17.50 10.69
N VAL A 36 6.61 18.39 9.81
CA VAL A 36 6.56 18.18 8.37
C VAL A 36 7.83 18.69 7.71
N MET A 37 8.54 17.80 7.02
CA MET A 37 9.59 18.16 6.06
C MET A 37 9.01 18.05 4.64
N ALA A 38 8.96 19.15 3.91
CA ALA A 38 8.49 19.12 2.52
C ALA A 38 9.66 18.90 1.55
N LEU A 39 9.57 17.82 0.77
CA LEU A 39 10.48 17.57 -0.34
C LEU A 39 9.91 18.23 -1.60
N ILE A 40 10.57 19.30 -2.09
CA ILE A 40 10.08 20.12 -3.19
C ILE A 40 10.97 19.96 -4.42
N ASP A 41 10.38 19.64 -5.58
CA ASP A 41 11.11 19.63 -6.86
C ASP A 41 11.53 21.06 -7.25
N ALA A 42 12.80 21.36 -7.13
CA ALA A 42 13.39 22.66 -7.48
C ALA A 42 13.83 22.75 -8.95
N GLY A 43 13.68 21.68 -9.74
CA GLY A 43 14.29 21.54 -11.07
C GLY A 43 14.00 22.65 -12.09
N ALA A 44 12.94 23.44 -11.89
CA ALA A 44 12.57 24.58 -12.74
C ALA A 44 12.29 25.85 -11.93
N MET A 45 12.77 25.95 -10.67
CA MET A 45 12.51 27.05 -9.77
C MET A 45 13.83 27.73 -9.35
N ALA A 46 13.76 29.04 -9.16
CA ALA A 46 14.77 29.83 -8.45
C ALA A 46 14.12 30.39 -7.17
N GLN A 47 13.87 31.71 -7.10
CA GLN A 47 13.22 32.34 -5.95
C GLN A 47 11.74 31.89 -5.76
N THR A 48 11.08 31.36 -6.78
CA THR A 48 9.75 30.78 -6.67
C THR A 48 9.73 29.60 -5.69
N PHE A 49 10.87 28.93 -5.46
CA PHE A 49 11.00 27.86 -4.46
C PHE A 49 10.57 28.36 -3.07
N GLY A 50 11.04 29.52 -2.65
CA GLY A 50 10.65 30.12 -1.35
C GLY A 50 9.15 30.44 -1.27
N ALA A 51 8.53 30.86 -2.38
CA ALA A 51 7.08 31.10 -2.41
C ALA A 51 6.28 29.81 -2.25
N VAL A 52 6.70 28.70 -2.87
CA VAL A 52 6.07 27.37 -2.70
C VAL A 52 6.25 26.89 -1.26
N ALA A 53 7.46 26.97 -0.73
CA ALA A 53 7.78 26.59 0.65
C ALA A 53 6.92 27.39 1.66
N HIS A 54 6.84 28.71 1.47
CA HIS A 54 6.00 29.56 2.30
C HIS A 54 4.52 29.19 2.21
N GLY A 55 4.02 28.94 1.01
CA GLY A 55 2.65 28.49 0.81
C GLY A 55 2.33 27.20 1.56
N LEU A 56 3.21 26.19 1.46
CA LEU A 56 3.03 24.92 2.18
C LEU A 56 3.02 25.11 3.71
N ALA A 57 3.92 25.95 4.22
CA ALA A 57 4.02 26.19 5.66
C ALA A 57 2.87 27.01 6.25
N THR A 58 2.21 27.87 5.46
CA THR A 58 1.22 28.82 5.94
C THR A 58 -0.21 28.56 5.47
N TYR A 59 -0.39 27.64 4.50
CA TYR A 59 -1.71 27.32 3.96
C TYR A 59 -2.68 26.85 5.05
N ARG A 60 -2.17 26.15 6.04
CA ARG A 60 -2.95 25.72 7.22
C ARG A 60 -2.26 26.24 8.49
N PRO A 61 -2.91 27.17 9.22
CA PRO A 61 -2.37 27.65 10.50
C PRO A 61 -2.24 26.52 11.52
N GLY A 62 -1.12 26.46 12.23
CA GLY A 62 -0.88 25.45 13.26
C GLY A 62 -0.24 24.15 12.80
N LEU A 63 -0.03 23.96 11.48
CA LEU A 63 0.72 22.82 10.98
C LEU A 63 2.17 22.84 11.51
N PRO A 64 2.66 21.76 12.15
CA PRO A 64 4.04 21.68 12.64
C PRO A 64 5.01 21.53 11.47
N PHE A 65 5.32 22.62 10.78
CA PHE A 65 6.15 22.65 9.59
C PHE A 65 7.61 22.88 9.96
N ALA A 66 8.47 21.86 9.82
CA ALA A 66 9.88 21.93 10.21
C ALA A 66 10.76 22.60 9.15
N GLY A 67 10.45 22.42 7.87
CA GLY A 67 11.24 23.01 6.80
C GLY A 67 11.15 22.25 5.48
N VAL A 68 12.14 22.51 4.61
CA VAL A 68 12.12 21.99 3.24
C VAL A 68 13.47 21.36 2.85
N LEU A 69 13.40 20.39 1.94
CA LEU A 69 14.52 19.84 1.20
C LEU A 69 14.29 20.07 -0.30
N ALA A 70 15.26 20.68 -0.98
CA ALA A 70 15.18 20.95 -2.41
C ALA A 70 15.64 19.74 -3.20
N ASN A 71 14.79 19.18 -4.04
CA ASN A 71 15.13 18.06 -4.91
C ASN A 71 15.45 18.53 -6.34
N ARG A 72 16.32 17.78 -7.03
CA ARG A 72 16.68 17.99 -8.45
C ARG A 72 17.33 19.35 -8.74
N VAL A 73 18.13 19.84 -7.81
CA VAL A 73 18.91 21.08 -8.07
C VAL A 73 19.96 20.85 -9.15
N GLY A 74 20.21 21.87 -9.98
CA GLY A 74 21.13 21.76 -11.11
C GLY A 74 22.59 22.10 -10.76
N SER A 75 22.85 22.76 -9.63
CA SER A 75 24.18 23.18 -9.19
C SER A 75 24.15 23.70 -7.75
N GLU A 76 25.32 23.85 -7.10
CA GLU A 76 25.44 24.49 -5.78
C GLU A 76 24.88 25.92 -5.77
N ARG A 77 25.12 26.70 -6.84
CA ARG A 77 24.56 28.04 -6.97
C ARG A 77 23.01 27.99 -7.00
N HIS A 78 22.45 26.99 -7.66
CA HIS A 78 20.99 26.82 -7.69
C HIS A 78 20.45 26.44 -6.31
N ALA A 79 21.14 25.55 -5.58
CA ALA A 79 20.80 25.20 -4.20
C ALA A 79 20.85 26.44 -3.28
N ALA A 80 21.90 27.26 -3.41
CA ALA A 80 22.02 28.53 -2.68
C ALA A 80 20.87 29.49 -2.99
N MET A 81 20.51 29.67 -4.26
CA MET A 81 19.37 30.50 -4.66
C MET A 81 18.03 30.02 -4.08
N ALA A 82 17.82 28.72 -4.06
CA ALA A 82 16.62 28.13 -3.43
C ALA A 82 16.62 28.39 -1.92
N ARG A 83 17.70 28.12 -1.24
CA ARG A 83 17.86 28.38 0.21
C ARG A 83 17.66 29.85 0.57
N ASP A 84 18.33 30.76 -0.15
CA ASP A 84 18.30 32.19 0.13
C ASP A 84 16.92 32.83 -0.16
N SER A 85 16.03 32.11 -0.88
CA SER A 85 14.66 32.54 -1.15
C SER A 85 13.69 32.19 -0.02
N LEU A 86 14.11 31.37 0.97
CA LEU A 86 13.24 30.94 2.06
C LEU A 86 12.88 32.09 3.01
N PRO A 87 11.67 32.10 3.56
CA PRO A 87 11.32 33.00 4.66
C PRO A 87 12.24 32.81 5.87
N ALA A 88 12.46 33.87 6.62
CA ALA A 88 13.22 33.81 7.87
C ALA A 88 12.62 32.78 8.84
N GLY A 89 13.46 31.95 9.42
CA GLY A 89 13.07 30.91 10.39
C GLY A 89 12.58 29.61 9.78
N MET A 90 12.51 29.49 8.44
CA MET A 90 12.16 28.20 7.80
C MET A 90 13.38 27.29 7.77
N GLY A 91 13.22 26.05 8.22
CA GLY A 91 14.29 25.03 8.21
C GLY A 91 14.73 24.67 6.79
N TRP A 92 16.05 24.53 6.62
CA TRP A 92 16.66 24.02 5.41
C TRP A 92 17.34 22.68 5.68
N PHE A 93 16.80 21.60 5.12
CA PHE A 93 17.33 20.25 5.30
C PHE A 93 18.37 19.84 4.24
N GLY A 94 18.62 20.70 3.26
CA GLY A 94 19.61 20.45 2.23
C GLY A 94 19.05 20.45 0.81
N ALA A 95 19.90 20.01 -0.12
CA ALA A 95 19.54 19.94 -1.54
C ALA A 95 20.09 18.65 -2.17
N LEU A 96 19.24 17.95 -2.91
CA LEU A 96 19.63 16.80 -3.72
C LEU A 96 19.85 17.23 -5.16
N PRO A 97 21.02 16.98 -5.74
CA PRO A 97 21.28 17.25 -7.15
C PRO A 97 20.48 16.28 -8.03
N ARG A 98 20.34 16.63 -9.31
CA ARG A 98 19.88 15.66 -10.31
C ARG A 98 20.88 14.52 -10.36
N ASN A 99 20.40 13.31 -10.08
CA ASN A 99 21.22 12.11 -10.13
C ASN A 99 20.54 11.09 -11.07
N PRO A 100 21.02 10.95 -12.33
CA PRO A 100 20.49 9.97 -13.26
C PRO A 100 20.59 8.53 -12.77
N ASP A 101 21.64 8.22 -12.00
CA ASP A 101 21.93 6.87 -11.53
C ASP A 101 21.01 6.45 -10.37
N ALA A 102 20.38 7.43 -9.71
CA ALA A 102 19.41 7.20 -8.62
C ALA A 102 17.95 7.19 -9.10
N VAL A 103 17.70 7.31 -10.40
CA VAL A 103 16.34 7.24 -10.95
C VAL A 103 15.81 5.82 -10.82
N LEU A 104 14.72 5.66 -10.07
CA LEU A 104 14.05 4.37 -9.98
C LEU A 104 13.32 4.07 -11.30
N PRO A 105 13.39 2.81 -11.77
CA PRO A 105 12.65 2.42 -12.96
C PRO A 105 11.15 2.46 -12.69
N GLU A 106 10.40 2.98 -13.65
CA GLU A 106 8.95 3.05 -13.57
C GLU A 106 8.33 1.98 -14.47
N ARG A 107 7.27 1.33 -13.99
CA ARG A 107 6.36 0.53 -14.81
C ARG A 107 5.21 1.38 -15.33
N HIS A 108 4.47 0.84 -16.26
CA HIS A 108 3.25 1.49 -16.77
C HIS A 108 2.19 1.79 -15.68
N LEU A 109 2.33 1.21 -14.49
CA LEU A 109 1.50 1.43 -13.30
C LEU A 109 2.19 2.28 -12.22
N GLY A 110 3.39 2.79 -12.53
CA GLY A 110 4.14 3.70 -11.65
C GLY A 110 4.96 3.02 -10.55
N LEU A 111 4.63 1.81 -10.10
CA LEU A 111 5.28 1.20 -8.94
C LEU A 111 5.99 -0.10 -9.30
N LEU A 112 7.32 -0.13 -9.10
CA LEU A 112 8.11 -1.34 -8.90
C LEU A 112 8.24 -1.58 -7.40
N GLN A 113 8.12 -2.85 -6.99
CA GLN A 113 8.43 -3.20 -5.61
C GLN A 113 9.94 -3.06 -5.40
N ALA A 114 10.37 -2.55 -4.23
CA ALA A 114 11.79 -2.38 -3.93
C ALA A 114 12.60 -3.68 -4.11
N ALA A 115 11.99 -4.83 -3.77
CA ALA A 115 12.60 -6.14 -3.94
C ALA A 115 12.82 -6.58 -5.41
N GLU A 116 12.24 -5.86 -6.39
CA GLU A 116 12.39 -6.14 -7.83
C GLU A 116 13.46 -5.24 -8.48
N ILE A 117 14.11 -4.38 -7.72
CA ILE A 117 15.16 -3.46 -8.20
C ILE A 117 16.50 -3.99 -7.69
N ASP A 118 17.25 -4.67 -8.55
CA ASP A 118 18.49 -5.36 -8.17
C ASP A 118 19.55 -4.44 -7.55
N ASP A 119 19.60 -3.16 -7.95
CA ASP A 119 20.59 -2.17 -7.52
C ASP A 119 20.02 -1.12 -6.56
N ILE A 120 18.91 -1.42 -5.88
CA ILE A 120 18.22 -0.46 -5.00
C ILE A 120 19.13 0.09 -3.90
N GLU A 121 19.93 -0.76 -3.25
CA GLU A 121 20.86 -0.35 -2.20
C GLU A 121 21.90 0.63 -2.72
N THR A 122 22.50 0.36 -3.90
CA THR A 122 23.48 1.25 -4.53
C THR A 122 22.87 2.62 -4.86
N ARG A 123 21.63 2.66 -5.30
CA ARG A 123 20.90 3.91 -5.57
C ARG A 123 20.63 4.69 -4.28
N LEU A 124 20.20 3.99 -3.23
CA LEU A 124 19.98 4.60 -1.92
C LEU A 124 21.27 5.14 -1.32
N ASP A 125 22.36 4.41 -1.39
CA ASP A 125 23.68 4.86 -0.93
C ASP A 125 24.13 6.13 -1.68
N SER A 126 23.96 6.16 -3.00
CA SER A 126 24.27 7.34 -3.82
C SER A 126 23.46 8.58 -3.42
N LEU A 127 22.17 8.39 -3.09
CA LEU A 127 21.31 9.48 -2.61
C LEU A 127 21.68 9.91 -1.18
N ALA A 128 22.02 8.96 -0.33
CA ALA A 128 22.48 9.22 1.05
C ALA A 128 23.76 10.03 1.06
N ASP A 129 24.76 9.65 0.23
CA ASP A 129 26.03 10.39 0.08
C ASP A 129 25.78 11.82 -0.43
N ALA A 130 24.92 11.99 -1.42
CA ALA A 130 24.54 13.29 -1.95
C ALA A 130 23.86 14.16 -0.89
N LEU A 131 22.99 13.58 -0.07
CA LEU A 131 22.34 14.27 1.03
C LEU A 131 23.36 14.67 2.10
N ALA A 132 24.22 13.75 2.52
CA ALA A 132 25.26 14.01 3.52
C ALA A 132 26.22 15.13 3.09
N ALA A 133 26.54 15.21 1.79
CA ALA A 133 27.40 16.27 1.25
C ALA A 133 26.73 17.65 1.22
N SER A 134 25.40 17.72 1.19
CA SER A 134 24.64 18.96 0.99
C SER A 134 23.86 19.44 2.21
N ALA A 135 23.66 18.56 3.20
CA ALA A 135 22.73 18.80 4.28
C ALA A 135 23.42 19.40 5.53
N VAL A 136 22.78 20.42 6.09
CA VAL A 136 22.86 20.73 7.52
C VAL A 136 21.63 20.12 8.13
N VAL A 137 21.72 18.91 8.68
CA VAL A 137 20.58 18.22 9.23
C VAL A 137 20.50 18.48 10.73
N ASP A 138 19.88 19.59 11.10
CA ASP A 138 19.32 19.71 12.44
C ASP A 138 17.96 19.02 12.41
N LEU A 139 17.85 17.85 13.03
CA LEU A 139 16.56 17.18 13.17
C LEU A 139 15.61 18.07 13.96
N PRO A 140 14.30 18.04 13.64
CA PRO A 140 13.30 18.74 14.42
C PRO A 140 13.27 18.18 15.86
N GLU A 141 12.70 18.97 16.79
CA GLU A 141 12.52 18.53 18.16
C GLU A 141 11.79 17.18 18.24
N PRO A 142 12.20 16.28 19.14
CA PRO A 142 11.57 14.98 19.32
C PRO A 142 10.09 15.11 19.65
N VAL A 143 9.29 14.20 19.09
CA VAL A 143 7.86 14.09 19.41
C VAL A 143 7.66 12.97 20.40
N GLU A 144 7.04 13.27 21.52
CA GLU A 144 6.66 12.25 22.50
C GLU A 144 5.35 11.58 22.10
N PHE A 145 5.32 10.26 22.13
CA PHE A 145 4.11 9.48 21.93
C PHE A 145 3.73 8.78 23.23
N ASP A 146 2.49 8.95 23.64
CA ASP A 146 1.95 8.23 24.79
C ASP A 146 2.12 6.71 24.59
N ASP A 147 2.58 6.04 25.64
CA ASP A 147 2.63 4.57 25.67
C ASP A 147 1.22 4.02 25.89
N VAL A 148 0.45 3.99 24.82
CA VAL A 148 -0.90 3.42 24.83
C VAL A 148 -0.78 1.93 24.55
N PRO A 149 -1.13 1.06 25.51
CA PRO A 149 -1.09 -0.37 25.27
C PRO A 149 -2.02 -0.73 24.11
N PRO A 150 -1.62 -1.64 23.22
CA PRO A 150 -2.48 -2.09 22.13
C PRO A 150 -3.78 -2.66 22.70
N PRO A 151 -4.92 -2.45 22.02
CA PRO A 151 -6.18 -3.01 22.46
C PRO A 151 -6.06 -4.54 22.57
N SER A 152 -6.60 -5.10 23.66
CA SER A 152 -6.66 -6.55 23.81
C SER A 152 -7.60 -7.13 22.74
N ILE A 153 -7.07 -8.01 21.91
CA ILE A 153 -7.84 -8.71 20.86
C ILE A 153 -8.06 -10.15 21.33
N ALA A 154 -9.32 -10.58 21.37
CA ALA A 154 -9.63 -11.97 21.69
C ALA A 154 -9.04 -12.91 20.60
N PRO A 155 -8.42 -14.06 20.96
CA PRO A 155 -7.77 -14.95 20.01
C PRO A 155 -8.79 -15.83 19.25
N LEU A 156 -9.66 -15.20 18.49
CA LEU A 156 -10.78 -15.84 17.78
C LEU A 156 -10.33 -16.83 16.69
N LEU A 157 -9.07 -16.77 16.27
CA LEU A 157 -8.46 -17.69 15.31
C LEU A 157 -7.42 -18.63 15.96
N ALA A 158 -7.50 -18.84 17.28
CA ALA A 158 -6.58 -19.73 17.98
C ALA A 158 -6.54 -21.12 17.33
N GLY A 159 -5.32 -21.56 16.96
CA GLY A 159 -5.10 -22.86 16.32
C GLY A 159 -5.47 -22.93 14.83
N ARG A 160 -5.92 -21.83 14.22
CA ARG A 160 -6.18 -21.76 12.78
C ARG A 160 -4.90 -21.43 12.01
N ARG A 161 -4.63 -22.19 10.95
CA ARG A 161 -3.54 -21.96 10.01
C ARG A 161 -4.08 -21.19 8.83
N VAL A 162 -3.55 -19.99 8.61
CA VAL A 162 -3.90 -19.14 7.48
C VAL A 162 -2.78 -19.17 6.46
N ALA A 163 -3.02 -19.74 5.27
CA ALA A 163 -2.10 -19.71 4.16
C ALA A 163 -2.20 -18.35 3.43
N ILE A 164 -1.07 -17.68 3.24
CA ILE A 164 -0.99 -16.34 2.66
C ILE A 164 -0.06 -16.39 1.45
N ALA A 165 -0.60 -16.07 0.28
CA ALA A 165 0.23 -15.90 -0.92
C ALA A 165 1.12 -14.66 -0.74
N ARG A 166 2.44 -14.82 -0.95
CA ARG A 166 3.41 -13.73 -0.81
C ARG A 166 4.59 -13.92 -1.76
N ASP A 167 4.59 -13.17 -2.83
CA ASP A 167 5.66 -13.09 -3.83
C ASP A 167 5.49 -11.81 -4.68
N ALA A 168 6.17 -11.73 -5.82
CA ALA A 168 6.10 -10.58 -6.72
C ALA A 168 4.68 -10.35 -7.30
N ALA A 169 3.84 -11.39 -7.39
CA ALA A 169 2.45 -11.25 -7.84
C ALA A 169 1.49 -10.85 -6.72
N TYR A 170 1.83 -11.12 -5.46
CA TYR A 170 0.96 -10.95 -4.27
C TYR A 170 1.70 -10.20 -3.15
N GLY A 171 2.24 -9.01 -3.48
CA GLY A 171 3.07 -8.23 -2.57
C GLY A 171 2.32 -7.18 -1.75
N PHE A 172 1.04 -6.89 -2.02
CA PHE A 172 0.28 -5.88 -1.29
C PHE A 172 -0.24 -6.42 0.05
N ILE A 173 0.66 -6.49 1.02
CA ILE A 173 0.36 -6.99 2.36
C ILE A 173 0.71 -5.92 3.39
N TYR A 174 -0.29 -5.40 4.08
CA TYR A 174 -0.04 -4.51 5.22
C TYR A 174 0.55 -5.29 6.40
N PRO A 175 1.69 -4.85 6.95
CA PRO A 175 2.22 -5.45 8.19
C PRO A 175 1.19 -5.51 9.30
N ALA A 176 0.37 -4.46 9.46
CA ALA A 176 -0.70 -4.40 10.46
C ALA A 176 -1.76 -5.51 10.27
N ASN A 177 -2.03 -5.97 9.04
CA ASN A 177 -2.93 -7.09 8.79
C ASN A 177 -2.34 -8.41 9.28
N LEU A 178 -1.03 -8.63 9.05
CA LEU A 178 -0.33 -9.80 9.59
C LEU A 178 -0.31 -9.79 11.12
N GLU A 179 -0.07 -8.63 11.73
CA GLU A 179 -0.11 -8.47 13.19
C GLU A 179 -1.51 -8.72 13.74
N THR A 180 -2.55 -8.24 13.07
CA THR A 180 -3.95 -8.49 13.47
C THR A 180 -4.27 -9.98 13.45
N LEU A 181 -3.89 -10.71 12.39
CA LEU A 181 -4.10 -12.15 12.30
C LEU A 181 -3.35 -12.91 13.40
N ARG A 182 -2.08 -12.53 13.70
CA ARG A 182 -1.33 -13.10 14.82
C ARG A 182 -1.97 -12.80 16.17
N SER A 183 -2.42 -11.58 16.38
CA SER A 183 -3.12 -11.18 17.61
C SER A 183 -4.43 -11.92 17.80
N LEU A 184 -5.10 -12.29 16.70
CA LEU A 184 -6.27 -13.17 16.70
C LEU A 184 -5.90 -14.64 16.98
N GLY A 185 -4.62 -14.99 17.09
CA GLY A 185 -4.15 -16.33 17.40
C GLY A 185 -3.91 -17.24 16.19
N ALA A 186 -3.93 -16.69 14.95
CA ALA A 186 -3.68 -17.46 13.75
C ALA A 186 -2.19 -17.80 13.57
N GLU A 187 -1.92 -19.02 13.10
CA GLU A 187 -0.62 -19.43 12.56
C GLU A 187 -0.54 -19.03 11.08
N LEU A 188 0.43 -18.19 10.72
CA LEU A 188 0.58 -17.71 9.34
C LEU A 188 1.55 -18.60 8.57
N ARG A 189 1.13 -19.09 7.41
CA ARG A 189 1.92 -19.90 6.48
C ARG A 189 2.01 -19.22 5.13
N PHE A 190 3.22 -18.78 4.75
CA PHE A 190 3.44 -18.12 3.48
C PHE A 190 3.79 -19.12 2.39
N PHE A 191 3.36 -18.84 1.16
CA PHE A 191 3.70 -19.61 -0.02
C PHE A 191 3.81 -18.69 -1.25
N SER A 192 4.59 -19.10 -2.26
CA SER A 192 4.81 -18.35 -3.49
C SER A 192 4.14 -19.04 -4.68
N PRO A 193 2.97 -18.56 -5.12
CA PRO A 193 2.35 -19.03 -6.36
C PRO A 193 3.24 -18.94 -7.60
N VAL A 194 4.03 -17.85 -7.72
CA VAL A 194 4.95 -17.60 -8.85
C VAL A 194 6.10 -18.60 -8.87
N ALA A 195 6.63 -18.99 -7.71
CA ALA A 195 7.67 -20.01 -7.60
C ALA A 195 7.16 -21.45 -7.85
N GLY A 196 5.83 -21.62 -8.00
CA GLY A 196 5.24 -22.92 -8.19
C GLY A 196 4.96 -23.69 -6.90
N ASP A 197 4.97 -23.02 -5.76
CA ASP A 197 4.66 -23.65 -4.47
C ASP A 197 3.26 -24.29 -4.50
N ALA A 198 3.15 -25.43 -3.81
CA ALA A 198 1.86 -26.03 -3.49
C ALA A 198 1.17 -25.23 -2.37
N LEU A 199 -0.18 -25.30 -2.32
CA LEU A 199 -0.92 -24.78 -1.19
C LEU A 199 -0.52 -25.52 0.08
N PRO A 200 0.01 -24.84 1.11
CA PRO A 200 0.36 -25.49 2.36
C PRO A 200 -0.91 -25.98 3.09
N GLU A 201 -0.73 -26.93 3.99
CA GLU A 201 -1.84 -27.38 4.83
C GLU A 201 -2.38 -26.19 5.65
N CYS A 202 -3.67 -25.87 5.48
CA CYS A 202 -4.29 -24.69 6.05
C CYS A 202 -5.78 -24.87 6.32
N ASP A 203 -6.30 -24.01 7.17
CA ASP A 203 -7.71 -23.93 7.53
C ASP A 203 -8.40 -22.77 6.81
N ALA A 204 -7.64 -21.73 6.39
CA ALA A 204 -8.10 -20.63 5.59
C ALA A 204 -6.99 -20.15 4.63
N VAL A 205 -7.38 -19.43 3.55
CA VAL A 205 -6.46 -18.86 2.57
C VAL A 205 -6.69 -17.36 2.45
N TRP A 206 -5.60 -16.60 2.32
CA TRP A 206 -5.61 -15.21 1.90
C TRP A 206 -4.75 -15.02 0.65
N LEU A 207 -5.40 -14.57 -0.43
CA LEU A 207 -4.75 -14.09 -1.64
C LEU A 207 -4.80 -12.56 -1.63
N PRO A 208 -3.71 -11.88 -1.21
CA PRO A 208 -3.68 -10.42 -1.14
C PRO A 208 -3.60 -9.79 -2.52
N GLY A 209 -3.58 -8.45 -2.55
CA GLY A 209 -3.38 -7.71 -3.78
C GLY A 209 -1.96 -7.79 -4.33
N GLY A 210 -1.79 -7.31 -5.54
CA GLY A 210 -0.53 -7.29 -6.26
C GLY A 210 -0.75 -7.26 -7.77
N TYR A 211 0.17 -7.84 -8.53
CA TYR A 211 0.24 -7.76 -9.99
C TYR A 211 0.26 -9.15 -10.66
N PRO A 212 -0.78 -9.98 -10.51
CA PRO A 212 -0.80 -11.32 -11.09
C PRO A 212 -0.72 -11.31 -12.62
N GLU A 213 -1.18 -10.27 -13.28
CA GLU A 213 -1.08 -10.09 -14.73
C GLU A 213 0.35 -9.99 -15.24
N LEU A 214 1.29 -9.50 -14.43
CA LEU A 214 2.70 -9.41 -14.79
C LEU A 214 3.42 -10.77 -14.68
N HIS A 215 2.83 -11.70 -13.95
CA HIS A 215 3.34 -13.06 -13.72
C HIS A 215 2.39 -14.13 -14.28
N ALA A 216 1.50 -13.73 -15.21
CA ALA A 216 0.40 -14.55 -15.68
C ALA A 216 0.85 -15.88 -16.28
N ALA A 217 1.97 -15.94 -17.00
CA ALA A 217 2.50 -17.18 -17.56
C ALA A 217 2.89 -18.19 -16.47
N ALA A 218 3.63 -17.76 -15.44
CA ALA A 218 4.04 -18.63 -14.33
C ALA A 218 2.82 -19.08 -13.50
N LEU A 219 1.91 -18.14 -13.18
CA LEU A 219 0.69 -18.44 -12.44
C LEU A 219 -0.23 -19.38 -13.22
N SER A 220 -0.40 -19.15 -14.53
CA SER A 220 -1.20 -20.02 -15.39
C SER A 220 -0.63 -21.43 -15.48
N ALA A 221 0.68 -21.59 -15.39
CA ALA A 221 1.33 -22.91 -15.39
C ALA A 221 1.11 -23.68 -14.07
N ASN A 222 0.85 -23.01 -12.95
CA ASN A 222 0.70 -23.64 -11.63
C ASN A 222 -0.72 -24.22 -11.43
N GLN A 223 -1.09 -25.18 -12.31
CA GLN A 223 -2.42 -25.82 -12.28
C GLN A 223 -2.68 -26.62 -11.00
N ALA A 224 -1.63 -27.12 -10.35
CA ALA A 224 -1.76 -27.86 -9.08
C ALA A 224 -2.27 -26.93 -7.96
N LEU A 225 -1.77 -25.71 -7.88
CA LEU A 225 -2.24 -24.72 -6.92
C LEU A 225 -3.71 -24.35 -7.16
N TRP A 226 -4.09 -24.11 -8.42
CA TRP A 226 -5.49 -23.78 -8.74
C TRP A 226 -6.43 -24.92 -8.42
N ALA A 227 -6.02 -26.16 -8.66
CA ALA A 227 -6.79 -27.34 -8.28
C ALA A 227 -6.94 -27.46 -6.75
N ALA A 228 -5.85 -27.21 -6.00
CA ALA A 228 -5.88 -27.21 -4.54
C ALA A 228 -6.78 -26.13 -3.96
N LEU A 229 -6.77 -24.91 -4.53
CA LEU A 229 -7.67 -23.82 -4.12
C LEU A 229 -9.13 -24.16 -4.40
N ARG A 230 -9.44 -24.75 -5.57
CA ARG A 230 -10.81 -25.23 -5.84
C ARG A 230 -11.25 -26.30 -4.84
N ALA A 231 -10.38 -27.25 -4.51
CA ALA A 231 -10.67 -28.26 -3.49
C ALA A 231 -10.86 -27.66 -2.08
N HIS A 232 -10.04 -26.65 -1.74
CA HIS A 232 -10.15 -25.94 -0.46
C HIS A 232 -11.52 -25.24 -0.32
N VAL A 233 -11.97 -24.53 -1.36
CA VAL A 233 -13.27 -23.85 -1.37
C VAL A 233 -14.41 -24.89 -1.39
N ALA A 234 -14.31 -25.94 -2.19
CA ALA A 234 -15.31 -27.01 -2.25
C ALA A 234 -15.46 -27.76 -0.91
N ALA A 235 -14.40 -27.77 -0.07
CA ALA A 235 -14.44 -28.31 1.29
C ALA A 235 -15.09 -27.32 2.30
N GLY A 236 -15.65 -26.19 1.86
CA GLY A 236 -16.25 -25.19 2.72
C GLY A 236 -15.27 -24.38 3.55
N LYS A 237 -14.00 -24.37 3.19
CA LYS A 237 -12.97 -23.62 3.92
C LYS A 237 -12.90 -22.17 3.45
N PRO A 238 -12.62 -21.19 4.34
CA PRO A 238 -12.56 -19.79 4.01
C PRO A 238 -11.45 -19.44 3.02
N LEU A 239 -11.75 -18.55 2.07
CA LEU A 239 -10.80 -17.91 1.19
C LEU A 239 -11.15 -16.42 1.07
N LEU A 240 -10.24 -15.56 1.44
CA LEU A 240 -10.30 -14.12 1.15
C LEU A 240 -9.37 -13.79 -0.01
N ALA A 241 -9.88 -13.07 -1.03
CA ALA A 241 -9.08 -12.61 -2.15
C ALA A 241 -9.29 -11.11 -2.40
N GLU A 242 -8.22 -10.36 -2.46
CA GLU A 242 -8.22 -8.90 -2.59
C GLU A 242 -7.52 -8.47 -3.86
N CYS A 243 -8.11 -7.55 -4.64
CA CYS A 243 -7.54 -6.92 -5.82
C CYS A 243 -6.89 -7.94 -6.78
N GLY A 244 -5.56 -7.99 -6.90
CA GLY A 244 -4.85 -8.99 -7.70
C GLY A 244 -5.17 -10.43 -7.31
N GLY A 245 -5.36 -10.69 -6.01
CA GLY A 245 -5.83 -11.99 -5.53
C GLY A 245 -7.20 -12.36 -6.08
N MET A 246 -8.15 -11.41 -6.10
CA MET A 246 -9.46 -11.63 -6.72
C MET A 246 -9.34 -11.82 -8.24
N MET A 247 -8.49 -11.04 -8.92
CA MET A 247 -8.24 -11.23 -10.35
C MET A 247 -7.86 -12.67 -10.67
N SER A 248 -7.01 -13.26 -9.83
CA SER A 248 -6.54 -14.64 -10.00
C SER A 248 -7.61 -15.71 -9.78
N LEU A 249 -8.74 -15.36 -9.21
CA LEU A 249 -9.87 -16.29 -9.02
C LEU A 249 -10.80 -16.38 -10.23
N PHE A 250 -10.76 -15.43 -11.16
CA PHE A 250 -11.56 -15.50 -12.38
C PHE A 250 -11.10 -16.63 -13.30
N GLU A 251 -11.92 -16.96 -14.30
CA GLU A 251 -11.59 -17.94 -15.33
C GLU A 251 -10.36 -17.51 -16.15
N LYS A 252 -10.27 -16.19 -16.39
CA LYS A 252 -9.22 -15.60 -17.23
C LYS A 252 -8.80 -14.22 -16.75
N VAL A 253 -7.56 -13.88 -17.01
CA VAL A 253 -7.02 -12.53 -16.86
C VAL A 253 -6.43 -12.09 -18.19
N THR A 254 -6.81 -10.91 -18.67
CA THR A 254 -6.23 -10.26 -19.84
C THR A 254 -5.30 -9.14 -19.37
N ASP A 255 -4.05 -9.20 -19.77
CA ASP A 255 -3.02 -8.23 -19.44
C ASP A 255 -3.13 -6.93 -20.28
N LYS A 256 -2.19 -6.00 -20.10
CA LYS A 256 -2.13 -4.74 -20.85
C LYS A 256 -1.75 -4.90 -22.32
N ALA A 257 -1.05 -5.98 -22.68
CA ALA A 257 -0.71 -6.32 -24.05
C ALA A 257 -1.91 -6.91 -24.81
N GLY A 258 -2.97 -7.29 -24.08
CA GLY A 258 -4.15 -7.96 -24.61
C GLY A 258 -4.01 -9.49 -24.63
N GLU A 259 -2.96 -10.04 -24.03
CA GLU A 259 -2.78 -11.48 -23.87
C GLU A 259 -3.69 -12.00 -22.76
N THR A 260 -4.33 -13.14 -23.01
CA THR A 260 -5.30 -13.73 -22.08
C THR A 260 -4.79 -15.06 -21.56
N HIS A 261 -4.74 -15.19 -20.25
CA HIS A 261 -4.25 -16.36 -19.53
C HIS A 261 -5.37 -16.99 -18.71
N ALA A 262 -5.37 -18.32 -18.62
CA ALA A 262 -6.29 -19.06 -17.76
C ALA A 262 -5.80 -19.04 -16.32
N PHE A 263 -6.73 -18.85 -15.39
CA PHE A 263 -6.48 -18.78 -13.95
C PHE A 263 -7.36 -19.77 -13.17
N ALA A 264 -7.63 -19.49 -11.88
CA ALA A 264 -8.26 -20.46 -10.97
C ALA A 264 -9.67 -20.90 -11.37
N GLY A 265 -10.45 -20.06 -12.06
CA GLY A 265 -11.84 -20.36 -12.44
C GLY A 265 -12.78 -20.61 -11.27
N LEU A 266 -12.50 -20.02 -10.12
CA LEU A 266 -13.36 -20.04 -8.93
C LEU A 266 -14.48 -19.00 -9.03
N LEU A 267 -14.23 -17.89 -9.70
CA LEU A 267 -15.21 -16.87 -10.02
C LEU A 267 -15.51 -16.91 -11.52
N PRO A 268 -16.80 -16.96 -11.94
CA PRO A 268 -17.14 -16.93 -13.37
C PRO A 268 -16.84 -15.53 -13.94
N GLY A 269 -16.21 -15.52 -15.12
CA GLY A 269 -15.93 -14.29 -15.84
C GLY A 269 -14.43 -14.03 -16.05
N ILE A 270 -14.11 -12.78 -16.35
CA ILE A 270 -12.77 -12.36 -16.75
C ILE A 270 -12.38 -11.05 -16.07
N SER A 271 -11.09 -10.89 -15.74
CA SER A 271 -10.49 -9.62 -15.35
C SER A 271 -9.64 -9.08 -16.50
N VAL A 272 -9.80 -7.80 -16.84
CA VAL A 272 -9.15 -7.15 -17.98
C VAL A 272 -8.42 -5.89 -17.54
N MET A 273 -7.12 -5.83 -17.79
CA MET A 273 -6.30 -4.65 -17.48
C MET A 273 -6.68 -3.46 -18.37
N GLN A 274 -6.78 -2.29 -17.76
CA GLN A 274 -7.16 -1.04 -18.42
C GLN A 274 -5.94 -0.12 -18.58
N LYS A 275 -5.98 0.79 -19.56
CA LYS A 275 -4.94 1.81 -19.77
C LYS A 275 -4.99 2.93 -18.73
N ARG A 276 -6.15 3.15 -18.11
CA ARG A 276 -6.38 4.20 -17.12
C ARG A 276 -6.70 3.57 -15.78
N LEU A 277 -6.38 4.30 -14.72
CA LEU A 277 -6.78 3.94 -13.36
C LEU A 277 -8.30 3.75 -13.31
N ALA A 278 -8.72 2.61 -12.79
CA ALA A 278 -10.14 2.25 -12.70
C ALA A 278 -10.76 2.75 -11.39
N ALA A 279 -10.03 2.63 -10.28
CA ALA A 279 -10.47 3.13 -8.98
C ALA A 279 -9.29 3.46 -8.08
N LEU A 280 -9.50 4.46 -7.21
CA LEU A 280 -8.56 4.91 -6.17
C LEU A 280 -9.36 5.54 -5.03
N GLY A 281 -9.05 5.17 -3.80
CA GLY A 281 -9.52 5.86 -2.61
C GLY A 281 -9.92 4.95 -1.46
N MET A 282 -10.19 5.59 -0.32
CA MET A 282 -10.65 4.91 0.88
C MET A 282 -12.09 4.45 0.72
N GLN A 283 -12.37 3.25 1.17
CA GLN A 283 -13.71 2.65 1.15
C GLN A 283 -13.97 1.87 2.43
N PHE A 284 -15.24 1.63 2.72
CA PHE A 284 -15.65 0.72 3.78
C PHE A 284 -16.78 -0.18 3.29
N ALA A 285 -16.82 -1.39 3.80
CA ALA A 285 -17.83 -2.37 3.47
C ALA A 285 -18.58 -2.82 4.74
N ASP A 286 -19.89 -2.74 4.69
CA ASP A 286 -20.78 -3.28 5.73
C ASP A 286 -21.07 -4.76 5.39
N LEU A 287 -20.17 -5.64 5.86
CA LEU A 287 -20.35 -7.07 5.70
C LEU A 287 -21.28 -7.62 6.79
N PRO A 288 -21.89 -8.82 6.61
CA PRO A 288 -22.67 -9.46 7.65
C PRO A 288 -21.90 -9.66 8.97
N GLU A 289 -20.58 -9.81 8.88
CA GLU A 289 -19.66 -9.97 10.01
C GLU A 289 -19.32 -8.65 10.71
N GLY A 290 -19.61 -7.53 10.08
CA GLY A 290 -19.33 -6.19 10.57
C GLY A 290 -18.62 -5.31 9.53
N ARG A 291 -18.51 -4.02 9.83
CA ARG A 291 -17.86 -3.05 8.96
C ARG A 291 -16.36 -3.26 8.93
N LEU A 292 -15.79 -3.38 7.73
CA LEU A 292 -14.35 -3.30 7.47
C LEU A 292 -14.03 -2.06 6.64
N GLN A 293 -12.95 -1.38 7.01
CA GLN A 293 -12.36 -0.31 6.22
C GLN A 293 -11.29 -0.87 5.31
N GLY A 294 -11.02 -0.15 4.22
CA GLY A 294 -9.96 -0.50 3.29
C GLY A 294 -9.75 0.62 2.28
N HIS A 295 -8.97 0.32 1.26
CA HIS A 295 -8.85 1.21 0.12
C HIS A 295 -8.87 0.40 -1.17
N THR A 296 -9.06 1.08 -2.28
CA THR A 296 -8.95 0.50 -3.60
C THR A 296 -7.92 1.26 -4.43
N PHE A 297 -7.13 0.52 -5.20
CA PHE A 297 -6.20 1.05 -6.18
C PHE A 297 -5.94 0.00 -7.25
N HIS A 298 -6.59 0.12 -8.40
CA HIS A 298 -6.41 -0.86 -9.48
C HIS A 298 -6.68 -0.27 -10.86
N TYR A 299 -6.10 -0.92 -11.86
CA TYR A 299 -6.26 -0.61 -13.29
C TYR A 299 -7.08 -1.66 -14.03
N SER A 300 -7.58 -2.68 -13.36
CA SER A 300 -8.36 -3.73 -13.98
C SER A 300 -9.86 -3.50 -13.85
N LYS A 301 -10.64 -4.12 -14.72
CA LYS A 301 -12.09 -4.25 -14.59
C LYS A 301 -12.46 -5.72 -14.70
N SER A 302 -13.39 -6.16 -13.86
CA SER A 302 -13.92 -7.50 -13.91
C SER A 302 -15.28 -7.52 -14.60
N GLU A 303 -15.44 -8.42 -15.56
CA GLU A 303 -16.68 -8.72 -16.24
C GLU A 303 -17.20 -10.05 -15.70
N THR A 304 -18.22 -9.99 -14.85
CA THR A 304 -18.83 -11.15 -14.22
C THR A 304 -20.35 -10.98 -14.12
N ARG A 305 -21.07 -12.08 -14.13
CA ARG A 305 -22.51 -12.13 -13.85
C ARG A 305 -22.85 -12.38 -12.39
N LEU A 306 -21.83 -12.46 -11.53
CA LEU A 306 -22.05 -12.59 -10.09
C LEU A 306 -22.72 -11.33 -9.57
N GLN A 307 -23.73 -11.54 -8.72
CA GLN A 307 -24.28 -10.43 -7.94
C GLN A 307 -23.39 -10.20 -6.72
N PRO A 308 -23.02 -8.95 -6.42
CA PRO A 308 -22.27 -8.65 -5.21
C PRO A 308 -23.13 -8.93 -3.96
N LEU A 309 -22.50 -9.45 -2.92
CA LEU A 309 -23.10 -9.55 -1.59
C LEU A 309 -23.48 -8.15 -1.07
N VAL A 310 -22.51 -7.24 -1.15
CA VAL A 310 -22.65 -5.82 -0.84
C VAL A 310 -21.76 -5.00 -1.77
N ARG A 311 -21.99 -3.69 -1.82
CA ARG A 311 -21.02 -2.75 -2.36
C ARG A 311 -20.41 -1.94 -1.25
N ALA A 312 -19.10 -1.74 -1.34
CA ALA A 312 -18.40 -0.80 -0.49
C ALA A 312 -18.93 0.62 -0.71
N GLN A 313 -18.64 1.51 0.22
CA GLN A 313 -18.97 2.93 0.12
C GLN A 313 -17.68 3.75 0.23
N THR A 314 -17.61 4.80 -0.55
CA THR A 314 -16.56 5.80 -0.44
C THR A 314 -16.84 6.72 0.75
N GLN A 315 -15.86 7.52 1.17
CA GLN A 315 -16.01 8.46 2.30
C GLN A 315 -17.12 9.51 2.08
N ASP A 316 -17.37 9.86 0.82
CA ASP A 316 -18.44 10.80 0.42
C ASP A 316 -19.78 10.11 0.13
N GLY A 317 -19.93 8.83 0.48
CA GLY A 317 -21.18 8.07 0.43
C GLY A 317 -21.55 7.54 -0.97
N ARG A 318 -20.67 7.62 -1.97
CA ARG A 318 -20.92 7.01 -3.28
C ARG A 318 -20.71 5.50 -3.22
N GLU A 319 -21.36 4.78 -4.14
CA GLU A 319 -21.07 3.35 -4.35
C GLU A 319 -19.60 3.15 -4.76
N GLY A 320 -18.97 2.19 -4.07
CA GLY A 320 -17.62 1.74 -4.33
C GLY A 320 -17.58 0.34 -4.94
N GLU A 321 -16.51 -0.38 -4.60
CA GLU A 321 -16.23 -1.71 -5.14
C GLU A 321 -17.24 -2.76 -4.73
N ALA A 322 -17.47 -3.72 -5.63
CA ALA A 322 -18.28 -4.89 -5.33
C ALA A 322 -17.53 -5.86 -4.42
N ILE A 323 -18.21 -6.40 -3.43
CA ILE A 323 -17.76 -7.54 -2.66
C ILE A 323 -18.59 -8.76 -3.06
N TYR A 324 -17.93 -9.73 -3.64
CA TYR A 324 -18.53 -11.00 -4.05
C TYR A 324 -18.38 -12.04 -2.95
N ARG A 325 -19.38 -12.87 -2.79
CA ARG A 325 -19.32 -14.02 -1.89
C ARG A 325 -19.95 -15.25 -2.52
N GLN A 326 -19.22 -16.35 -2.46
CA GLN A 326 -19.71 -17.67 -2.79
C GLN A 326 -19.37 -18.59 -1.62
N GLU A 327 -20.38 -19.02 -0.86
CA GLU A 327 -20.18 -19.75 0.39
C GLU A 327 -19.19 -19.04 1.33
N ARG A 328 -17.97 -19.57 1.50
CA ARG A 328 -16.93 -19.00 2.34
C ARG A 328 -15.80 -18.33 1.55
N LEU A 329 -15.92 -18.23 0.24
CA LEU A 329 -15.04 -17.41 -0.58
C LEU A 329 -15.55 -15.97 -0.59
N THR A 330 -14.73 -15.03 -0.17
CA THR A 330 -14.99 -13.58 -0.27
C THR A 330 -13.95 -12.95 -1.18
N ALA A 331 -14.38 -12.14 -2.15
CA ALA A 331 -13.50 -11.51 -3.11
C ALA A 331 -13.93 -10.07 -3.43
N SER A 332 -12.98 -9.15 -3.50
CA SER A 332 -13.19 -7.73 -3.82
C SER A 332 -11.94 -7.08 -4.37
N TYR A 333 -12.06 -5.92 -5.02
CA TYR A 333 -10.94 -5.03 -5.28
C TYR A 333 -10.50 -4.24 -4.03
N VAL A 334 -11.29 -4.22 -2.97
CA VAL A 334 -10.93 -3.54 -1.72
C VAL A 334 -9.80 -4.30 -1.02
N HIS A 335 -8.74 -3.57 -0.67
CA HIS A 335 -7.71 -4.04 0.25
C HIS A 335 -8.17 -3.71 1.67
N PHE A 336 -8.63 -4.70 2.41
CA PHE A 336 -9.16 -4.49 3.76
C PHE A 336 -8.06 -4.22 4.77
N TYR A 337 -8.33 -3.30 5.68
CA TYR A 337 -7.50 -3.03 6.84
C TYR A 337 -8.06 -3.81 8.04
N PHE A 338 -7.47 -4.95 8.33
CA PHE A 338 -7.99 -5.92 9.30
C PHE A 338 -8.10 -5.36 10.72
N ALA A 339 -7.18 -4.46 11.09
CA ALA A 339 -7.22 -3.80 12.39
C ALA A 339 -8.43 -2.87 12.57
N SER A 340 -9.14 -2.49 11.50
CA SER A 340 -10.35 -1.67 11.59
C SER A 340 -11.51 -2.40 12.28
N ASN A 341 -11.55 -3.74 12.18
CA ASN A 341 -12.50 -4.59 12.89
C ASN A 341 -11.94 -6.02 13.02
N PRO A 342 -11.18 -6.32 14.08
CA PRO A 342 -10.59 -7.65 14.26
C PRO A 342 -11.63 -8.78 14.35
N ALA A 343 -12.82 -8.53 14.92
CA ALA A 343 -13.87 -9.54 15.03
C ALA A 343 -14.44 -9.91 13.65
N ALA A 344 -14.75 -8.91 12.81
CA ALA A 344 -15.19 -9.14 11.43
C ALA A 344 -14.10 -9.84 10.61
N THR A 345 -12.84 -9.46 10.80
CA THR A 345 -11.69 -10.15 10.19
C THR A 345 -11.63 -11.61 10.59
N ALA A 346 -11.73 -11.91 11.89
CA ALA A 346 -11.73 -13.29 12.35
C ALA A 346 -12.84 -14.13 11.70
N ALA A 347 -14.02 -13.57 11.51
CA ALA A 347 -15.13 -14.28 10.90
C ALA A 347 -14.93 -14.58 9.40
N LEU A 348 -14.07 -13.82 8.70
CA LEU A 348 -13.68 -14.10 7.32
C LEU A 348 -12.71 -15.29 7.21
N PHE A 349 -11.99 -15.66 8.28
CA PHE A 349 -10.98 -16.70 8.30
C PHE A 349 -11.33 -17.89 9.25
N GLY A 350 -12.34 -17.74 10.11
CA GLY A 350 -12.71 -18.68 11.16
C GLY A 350 -13.63 -19.85 10.80
#